data_e15cea28e26aae4edae789b7e0de9254
#
_entry.id   e15cea28e26aae4edae789b7e0de9254
#
_cell.length_a   1.000
_cell.length_b   1.000
_cell.length_c   1.000
_cell.angle_alpha   90.00
_cell.angle_beta   90.00
_cell.angle_gamma   90.00
#
_symmetry.space_group_name_H-M   'P 1'
#
loop_
_entity.id
_entity.type
_entity.pdbx_description
1 polymer ?
#
loop_
_entity_poly.entity_id
_entity_poly.type
_entity_poly.pdbx_seq_one_letter_code
_entity_poly.pdbx_strand_id
1 'polypeptide(L)'
;MDRRRLLKLTSVGLGSALLPALACSRSTPPPAAPSSGLWDAWDRLFAKARFVSLSHVLTPDAPLWKGFPVGTKFQRGIAKLDDKSPYAPLDYAKSGFETTGYTLVTDQMGTQLDPPAHWHQCYPAIDELPPTLALRKLAVISIAEQVQSNVNYALTADDVRAWERVHGMMPAGSVVMVRSDWSKRWPDSARVQPADGKFPGVTLDALKLLHLERKILLHGHEPLDTDSTPTLIGEDWLMNNGYMQAEGVANLDQVPPVGALVAIGFPRFKGGTGGYASFTAICPEEWTQGMRPADVADAPFAINAKRLVWNEASGTRERTAECDKPAGKMSFN
;
A
#
# COMPACT_ATOMS: atom_id res chain seq x y z
N MET A 1 -43.81 21.07 -21.89
CA MET A 1 -43.45 21.50 -23.27
C MET A 1 -42.80 20.31 -23.96
N ASP A 2 -43.57 19.77 -24.87
CA ASP A 2 -43.35 18.47 -25.53
C ASP A 2 -42.39 18.66 -26.73
N ARG A 3 -41.32 17.89 -26.76
CA ARG A 3 -40.32 17.87 -27.87
C ARG A 3 -40.42 16.60 -28.70
N ARG A 4 -41.64 16.17 -29.00
CA ARG A 4 -41.90 15.13 -29.99
C ARG A 4 -42.76 15.69 -31.10
N ARG A 5 -42.13 16.33 -32.10
CA ARG A 5 -42.68 16.49 -33.47
C ARG A 5 -41.60 17.10 -34.35
N LEU A 6 -40.94 16.29 -35.16
CA LEU A 6 -40.59 16.58 -36.54
C LEU A 6 -39.81 15.38 -37.11
N LEU A 7 -40.49 14.63 -37.92
CA LEU A 7 -39.94 13.94 -39.09
C LEU A 7 -41.00 13.05 -39.67
N LYS A 8 -41.74 13.62 -40.58
CA LYS A 8 -42.47 12.87 -41.64
C LYS A 8 -42.32 13.63 -42.97
N LEU A 9 -42.17 12.81 -44.01
CA LEU A 9 -42.22 13.11 -45.47
C LEU A 9 -40.83 13.55 -46.02
N THR A 10 -40.29 12.89 -47.03
CA THR A 10 -40.90 12.41 -48.29
C THR A 10 -40.02 11.34 -48.97
N SER A 11 -40.64 10.32 -49.50
CA SER A 11 -40.08 9.40 -50.48
C SER A 11 -40.11 10.08 -51.88
N VAL A 12 -39.10 9.78 -52.71
CA VAL A 12 -39.17 9.45 -54.17
C VAL A 12 -37.78 9.68 -54.80
N GLY A 13 -37.29 8.70 -55.52
CA GLY A 13 -36.20 8.87 -56.49
C GLY A 13 -35.25 7.68 -56.61
N LEU A 14 -35.57 6.68 -57.47
CA LEU A 14 -34.58 5.73 -57.96
C LEU A 14 -33.46 6.44 -58.71
N GLY A 15 -32.22 6.20 -58.30
CA GLY A 15 -31.03 6.58 -59.05
C GLY A 15 -29.91 5.61 -58.68
N SER A 16 -29.64 4.65 -59.62
CA SER A 16 -28.46 3.76 -59.51
C SER A 16 -27.19 4.62 -59.59
N ALA A 17 -26.54 4.79 -58.48
CA ALA A 17 -25.21 5.39 -58.43
C ALA A 17 -24.23 4.39 -57.84
N LEU A 18 -23.23 4.07 -58.62
CA LEU A 18 -22.02 3.33 -58.23
C LEU A 18 -21.47 3.85 -56.91
N LEU A 19 -21.46 3.01 -55.91
CA LEU A 19 -20.76 3.29 -54.65
C LEU A 19 -19.25 3.25 -54.89
N PRO A 20 -18.51 4.31 -54.65
CA PRO A 20 -17.06 4.20 -54.54
C PRO A 20 -16.74 3.41 -53.28
N ALA A 21 -15.90 2.41 -53.44
CA ALA A 21 -15.31 1.68 -52.30
C ALA A 21 -14.69 2.69 -51.33
N LEU A 22 -15.31 2.85 -50.18
CA LEU A 22 -14.69 3.55 -49.05
C LEU A 22 -13.46 2.76 -48.63
N ALA A 23 -12.30 3.14 -49.20
CA ALA A 23 -11.02 2.74 -48.64
C ALA A 23 -10.99 3.23 -47.19
N CYS A 24 -11.06 2.30 -46.23
CA CYS A 24 -10.72 2.58 -44.87
C CYS A 24 -9.28 3.12 -44.85
N SER A 25 -9.15 4.43 -44.93
CA SER A 25 -7.88 5.07 -44.60
C SER A 25 -7.58 4.72 -43.13
N ARG A 26 -6.62 3.83 -42.95
CA ARG A 26 -6.02 3.62 -41.63
C ARG A 26 -5.47 5.00 -41.23
N SER A 27 -6.20 5.67 -40.35
CA SER A 27 -5.65 6.86 -39.71
C SER A 27 -4.35 6.44 -39.01
N THR A 28 -3.24 6.89 -39.51
CA THR A 28 -1.99 6.80 -38.76
C THR A 28 -2.24 7.44 -37.39
N PRO A 29 -1.91 6.76 -36.30
CA PRO A 29 -2.04 7.37 -35.00
C PRO A 29 -1.26 8.71 -34.99
N PRO A 30 -1.77 9.74 -34.32
CA PRO A 30 -1.04 11.00 -34.21
C PRO A 30 0.37 10.71 -33.67
N PRO A 31 1.38 11.46 -34.14
CA PRO A 31 2.73 11.31 -33.61
C PRO A 31 2.68 11.46 -32.10
N ALA A 32 3.34 10.53 -31.39
CA ALA A 32 3.46 10.61 -29.93
C ALA A 32 3.99 12.00 -29.59
N ALA A 33 3.36 12.66 -28.62
CA ALA A 33 3.86 13.92 -28.09
C ALA A 33 5.33 13.71 -27.66
N PRO A 34 6.23 14.65 -27.90
CA PRO A 34 7.61 14.50 -27.48
C PRO A 34 7.61 14.22 -25.97
N SER A 35 8.10 13.06 -25.59
CA SER A 35 8.26 12.70 -24.19
C SER A 35 9.27 13.68 -23.60
N SER A 36 8.91 14.32 -22.49
CA SER A 36 9.80 15.23 -21.78
C SER A 36 9.55 15.16 -20.28
N GLY A 37 10.58 15.30 -19.49
CA GLY A 37 10.47 15.36 -18.04
C GLY A 37 10.21 14.01 -17.37
N LEU A 38 9.14 13.89 -16.58
CA LEU A 38 8.86 12.71 -15.77
C LEU A 38 8.48 11.47 -16.58
N TRP A 39 7.89 11.63 -17.76
CA TRP A 39 7.58 10.50 -18.64
C TRP A 39 8.85 9.86 -19.20
N ASP A 40 9.84 10.65 -19.60
CA ASP A 40 11.15 10.12 -19.99
C ASP A 40 11.84 9.37 -18.83
N ALA A 41 11.71 9.88 -17.61
CA ALA A 41 12.25 9.21 -16.44
C ALA A 41 11.50 7.90 -16.17
N TRP A 42 10.17 7.86 -16.40
CA TRP A 42 9.39 6.64 -16.33
C TRP A 42 9.91 5.59 -17.31
N ASP A 43 10.01 5.93 -18.58
CA ASP A 43 10.41 4.99 -19.63
C ASP A 43 11.83 4.47 -19.44
N ARG A 44 12.75 5.30 -18.96
CA ARG A 44 14.15 4.92 -18.76
C ARG A 44 14.41 4.15 -17.46
N LEU A 45 13.69 4.46 -16.40
CA LEU A 45 13.99 3.98 -15.06
C LEU A 45 12.85 3.11 -14.49
N PHE A 46 11.63 3.65 -14.45
CA PHE A 46 10.53 2.98 -13.74
C PHE A 46 9.89 1.85 -14.53
N ALA A 47 9.83 1.94 -15.86
CA ALA A 47 9.29 0.87 -16.70
C ALA A 47 10.11 -0.43 -16.62
N LYS A 48 11.36 -0.35 -16.19
CA LYS A 48 12.27 -1.49 -16.03
C LYS A 48 12.53 -1.86 -14.58
N ALA A 49 12.16 -0.98 -13.65
CA ALA A 49 12.35 -1.18 -12.22
C ALA A 49 11.59 -2.40 -11.69
N ARG A 50 11.99 -2.87 -10.52
CA ARG A 50 11.35 -3.94 -9.79
C ARG A 50 10.53 -3.37 -8.63
N PHE A 51 9.28 -3.77 -8.54
CA PHE A 51 8.34 -3.30 -7.52
C PHE A 51 8.12 -4.39 -6.47
N VAL A 52 8.36 -4.07 -5.21
CA VAL A 52 8.13 -4.96 -4.06
C VAL A 52 7.14 -4.32 -3.11
N SER A 53 6.04 -5.02 -2.81
CA SER A 53 5.10 -4.56 -1.78
C SER A 53 5.73 -4.75 -0.40
N LEU A 54 5.77 -3.68 0.38
CA LEU A 54 6.29 -3.68 1.75
C LEU A 54 5.17 -3.62 2.80
N SER A 55 3.94 -3.96 2.41
CA SER A 55 2.78 -3.91 3.30
C SER A 55 2.12 -5.27 3.41
N HIS A 56 1.70 -5.61 4.62
CA HIS A 56 0.92 -6.81 4.89
C HIS A 56 -0.51 -6.68 4.33
N VAL A 57 -1.07 -7.82 3.92
CA VAL A 57 -2.50 -7.91 3.61
C VAL A 57 -3.28 -7.87 4.92
N LEU A 58 -4.28 -6.98 4.99
CA LEU A 58 -5.14 -6.86 6.16
C LEU A 58 -6.27 -7.89 6.12
N THR A 59 -6.49 -8.52 7.27
CA THR A 59 -7.59 -9.45 7.54
C THR A 59 -8.23 -9.07 8.88
N PRO A 60 -9.46 -9.54 9.19
CA PRO A 60 -10.09 -9.23 10.47
C PRO A 60 -9.30 -9.64 11.71
N ASP A 61 -8.47 -10.68 11.58
CA ASP A 61 -7.60 -11.25 12.61
C ASP A 61 -6.15 -10.80 12.53
N ALA A 62 -5.85 -9.80 11.68
CA ALA A 62 -4.50 -9.26 11.57
C ALA A 62 -3.96 -8.83 12.95
N PRO A 63 -2.67 -9.06 13.23
CA PRO A 63 -2.04 -8.64 14.47
C PRO A 63 -2.28 -7.15 14.76
N LEU A 64 -2.67 -6.87 15.99
CA LEU A 64 -2.86 -5.51 16.52
C LEU A 64 -1.92 -5.30 17.70
N TRP A 65 -1.55 -4.07 17.94
CA TRP A 65 -0.84 -3.74 19.19
C TRP A 65 -1.65 -4.20 20.41
N LYS A 66 -0.98 -4.79 21.38
CA LYS A 66 -1.61 -5.46 22.55
C LYS A 66 -2.56 -4.59 23.38
N GLY A 67 -2.44 -3.27 23.29
CA GLY A 67 -3.31 -2.31 23.97
C GLY A 67 -4.61 -1.99 23.23
N PHE A 68 -4.74 -2.40 21.98
CA PHE A 68 -5.96 -2.14 21.21
C PHE A 68 -7.02 -3.23 21.42
N PRO A 69 -8.32 -2.86 21.36
CA PRO A 69 -9.39 -3.84 21.47
C PRO A 69 -9.45 -4.73 20.23
N VAL A 70 -9.83 -5.99 20.41
CA VAL A 70 -10.24 -6.85 19.29
C VAL A 70 -11.61 -6.46 18.77
N GLY A 71 -11.89 -6.69 17.49
CA GLY A 71 -13.24 -6.43 16.96
C GLY A 71 -13.29 -5.87 15.55
N THR A 72 -12.16 -5.83 14.85
CA THR A 72 -12.14 -5.58 13.41
C THR A 72 -13.03 -6.58 12.69
N LYS A 73 -13.89 -6.09 11.81
CA LYS A 73 -14.82 -6.92 11.02
C LYS A 73 -14.85 -6.44 9.58
N PHE A 74 -14.81 -7.40 8.68
CA PHE A 74 -15.16 -7.19 7.29
C PHE A 74 -16.55 -7.79 7.06
N GLN A 75 -17.39 -7.10 6.30
CA GLN A 75 -18.77 -7.49 6.08
C GLN A 75 -19.04 -7.63 4.59
N ARG A 76 -19.71 -8.71 4.20
CA ARG A 76 -20.18 -8.89 2.85
C ARG A 76 -21.29 -7.89 2.54
N GLY A 77 -21.06 -7.11 1.52
CA GLY A 77 -22.00 -6.06 1.14
C GLY A 77 -22.07 -4.91 2.16
N ILE A 78 -22.82 -3.89 1.83
CA ILE A 78 -23.23 -2.87 2.79
C ILE A 78 -24.57 -3.34 3.32
N ALA A 79 -24.62 -3.70 4.62
CA ALA A 79 -25.89 -3.91 5.29
C ALA A 79 -26.76 -2.66 5.10
N LYS A 80 -28.07 -2.83 4.98
CA LYS A 80 -29.00 -1.71 4.96
C LYS A 80 -28.64 -0.72 6.07
N LEU A 81 -28.27 0.49 5.69
CA LEU A 81 -28.12 1.58 6.65
C LEU A 81 -29.48 1.98 7.22
N ASP A 82 -30.55 1.79 6.44
CA ASP A 82 -31.94 1.88 6.84
C ASP A 82 -32.84 1.00 5.94
N ASP A 83 -34.10 0.80 6.33
CA ASP A 83 -35.08 0.02 5.57
C ASP A 83 -35.48 0.65 4.24
N LYS A 84 -35.02 1.86 3.95
CA LYS A 84 -35.36 2.62 2.74
C LYS A 84 -34.31 2.46 1.63
N SER A 85 -33.15 1.85 1.92
CA SER A 85 -32.12 1.64 0.89
C SER A 85 -32.59 0.60 -0.14
N PRO A 86 -32.80 0.98 -1.42
CA PRO A 86 -33.18 0.03 -2.47
C PRO A 86 -32.04 -0.91 -2.87
N TYR A 87 -30.81 -0.69 -2.40
CA TYR A 87 -29.60 -1.32 -2.90
C TYR A 87 -28.99 -2.39 -1.99
N ALA A 88 -29.66 -2.82 -0.93
CA ALA A 88 -29.12 -3.83 -0.04
C ALA A 88 -29.74 -5.22 -0.26
N PRO A 89 -28.96 -6.31 -0.14
CA PRO A 89 -27.50 -6.36 -0.08
C PRO A 89 -26.88 -6.21 -1.48
N LEU A 90 -25.71 -5.54 -1.53
CA LEU A 90 -24.94 -5.41 -2.79
C LEU A 90 -24.11 -6.68 -2.96
N ASP A 91 -24.54 -7.59 -3.82
CA ASP A 91 -23.82 -8.81 -4.15
C ASP A 91 -23.84 -9.09 -5.65
N TYR A 92 -22.91 -9.93 -6.13
CA TYR A 92 -22.79 -10.25 -7.55
C TYR A 92 -24.06 -10.85 -8.17
N ALA A 93 -24.82 -11.65 -7.42
CA ALA A 93 -26.00 -12.32 -7.93
C ALA A 93 -27.19 -11.38 -8.10
N LYS A 94 -27.39 -10.46 -7.16
CA LYS A 94 -28.56 -9.55 -7.13
C LYS A 94 -28.28 -8.22 -7.80
N SER A 95 -27.08 -7.66 -7.57
CA SER A 95 -26.74 -6.30 -7.99
C SER A 95 -25.70 -6.25 -9.09
N GLY A 96 -25.09 -7.39 -9.46
CA GLY A 96 -24.05 -7.46 -10.47
C GLY A 96 -22.67 -6.94 -10.01
N PHE A 97 -22.57 -6.45 -8.79
CA PHE A 97 -21.32 -6.00 -8.17
C PHE A 97 -21.35 -6.28 -6.66
N GLU A 98 -20.20 -6.30 -6.05
CA GLU A 98 -20.07 -6.44 -4.59
C GLU A 98 -19.31 -5.27 -3.96
N THR A 99 -19.63 -5.05 -2.70
CA THR A 99 -18.91 -4.13 -1.82
C THR A 99 -18.47 -4.86 -0.56
N THR A 100 -17.51 -4.28 0.14
CA THR A 100 -17.09 -4.75 1.47
C THR A 100 -17.27 -3.59 2.44
N GLY A 101 -17.98 -3.83 3.52
CA GLY A 101 -18.00 -2.95 4.67
C GLY A 101 -16.83 -3.30 5.60
N TYR A 102 -16.15 -2.29 6.15
CA TYR A 102 -15.08 -2.45 7.12
C TYR A 102 -15.45 -1.73 8.40
N THR A 103 -15.40 -2.45 9.53
CA THR A 103 -15.38 -1.87 10.86
C THR A 103 -13.97 -2.10 11.41
N LEU A 104 -13.22 -1.04 11.57
CA LEU A 104 -11.84 -1.06 12.01
C LEU A 104 -11.78 -0.47 13.42
N VAL A 105 -11.06 -1.14 14.32
CA VAL A 105 -11.01 -0.73 15.74
C VAL A 105 -10.03 0.41 15.99
N THR A 106 -9.10 0.65 15.06
CA THR A 106 -8.06 1.66 15.14
C THR A 106 -7.64 2.08 13.73
N ASP A 107 -7.00 3.23 13.59
CA ASP A 107 -6.32 3.68 12.38
C ASP A 107 -4.87 3.11 12.27
N GLN A 108 -4.45 2.32 13.26
CA GLN A 108 -3.13 1.71 13.38
C GLN A 108 -3.26 0.18 13.38
N MET A 109 -3.28 -0.42 12.21
CA MET A 109 -3.44 -1.86 12.04
C MET A 109 -2.60 -2.37 10.88
N GLY A 110 -1.81 -3.39 11.13
CA GLY A 110 -0.92 -3.96 10.13
C GLY A 110 0.22 -3.03 9.77
N THR A 111 0.50 -2.88 8.47
CA THR A 111 1.48 -1.89 8.02
C THR A 111 0.87 -0.48 8.12
N GLN A 112 1.53 0.38 8.87
CA GLN A 112 1.02 1.71 9.21
C GLN A 112 2.08 2.79 9.14
N LEU A 113 1.60 4.04 9.08
CA LEU A 113 2.40 5.25 9.23
C LEU A 113 1.87 6.03 10.42
N ASP A 114 2.74 6.35 11.37
CA ASP A 114 2.41 7.14 12.54
C ASP A 114 2.97 8.55 12.40
N PRO A 115 2.08 9.55 12.24
CA PRO A 115 2.46 10.95 12.27
C PRO A 115 2.84 11.35 13.71
N PRO A 116 3.61 12.42 13.93
CA PRO A 116 4.01 12.79 15.28
C PRO A 116 2.84 13.22 16.20
N ALA A 117 1.66 13.53 15.62
CA ALA A 117 0.43 13.72 16.42
C ALA A 117 -0.01 12.47 17.19
N HIS A 118 0.55 11.29 16.88
CA HIS A 118 0.28 10.06 17.62
C HIS A 118 0.63 10.21 19.12
N TRP A 119 1.73 10.86 19.43
CA TRP A 119 2.18 11.09 20.82
C TRP A 119 2.12 12.54 21.27
N HIS A 120 2.06 13.49 20.34
CA HIS A 120 2.13 14.90 20.69
C HIS A 120 1.10 15.74 19.93
N GLN A 121 0.04 16.16 20.61
CA GLN A 121 -1.13 16.85 20.05
C GLN A 121 -0.87 18.17 19.29
N CYS A 122 0.32 18.75 19.41
CA CYS A 122 0.68 19.99 18.72
C CYS A 122 1.43 19.75 17.40
N TYR A 123 1.74 18.51 17.05
CA TYR A 123 2.36 18.16 15.79
C TYR A 123 1.33 17.73 14.73
N PRO A 124 1.74 17.63 13.45
CA PRO A 124 0.84 17.28 12.37
C PRO A 124 0.19 15.91 12.52
N ALA A 125 -1.13 15.86 12.26
CA ALA A 125 -1.92 14.65 12.08
C ALA A 125 -1.70 14.05 10.68
N ILE A 126 -2.22 12.85 10.42
CA ILE A 126 -2.00 12.11 9.16
C ILE A 126 -2.48 12.89 7.92
N ASP A 127 -3.58 13.62 8.02
CA ASP A 127 -4.13 14.42 6.92
C ASP A 127 -3.38 15.74 6.67
N GLU A 128 -2.55 16.16 7.61
CA GLU A 128 -1.72 17.36 7.51
C GLU A 128 -0.31 17.06 6.94
N LEU A 129 0.06 15.78 6.80
CA LEU A 129 1.34 15.40 6.22
C LEU A 129 1.43 15.85 4.75
N PRO A 130 2.58 16.40 4.32
CA PRO A 130 2.71 16.98 2.99
C PRO A 130 2.75 15.89 1.89
N PRO A 131 2.17 16.14 0.71
CA PRO A 131 2.16 15.18 -0.41
C PRO A 131 3.57 14.88 -0.94
N THR A 132 4.56 15.68 -0.59
CA THR A 132 5.96 15.42 -0.93
C THR A 132 6.54 14.16 -0.29
N LEU A 133 5.83 13.55 0.68
CA LEU A 133 6.18 12.24 1.24
C LEU A 133 6.03 11.09 0.24
N ALA A 134 5.21 11.26 -0.79
CA ALA A 134 4.76 10.18 -1.66
C ALA A 134 5.89 9.35 -2.32
N LEU A 135 7.07 9.93 -2.53
CA LEU A 135 8.20 9.22 -3.13
C LEU A 135 9.52 9.68 -2.51
N ARG A 136 10.30 8.74 -1.98
CA ARG A 136 11.56 9.01 -1.28
C ARG A 136 12.65 7.98 -1.60
N LYS A 137 13.91 8.35 -1.36
CA LYS A 137 15.02 7.38 -1.36
C LYS A 137 14.81 6.39 -0.22
N LEU A 138 15.08 5.12 -0.48
CA LEU A 138 14.97 4.05 0.49
C LEU A 138 16.36 3.46 0.77
N ALA A 139 16.67 3.32 2.05
CA ALA A 139 17.80 2.54 2.54
C ALA A 139 17.28 1.44 3.47
N VAL A 140 17.84 0.25 3.38
CA VAL A 140 17.50 -0.88 4.25
C VAL A 140 18.71 -1.30 5.04
N ILE A 141 18.60 -1.27 6.38
CA ILE A 141 19.62 -1.78 7.30
C ILE A 141 19.13 -3.12 7.85
N SER A 142 19.91 -4.17 7.62
CA SER A 142 19.55 -5.50 8.13
C SER A 142 20.22 -5.79 9.47
N ILE A 143 19.41 -6.19 10.44
CA ILE A 143 19.82 -6.77 11.72
C ILE A 143 19.32 -8.22 11.86
N ALA A 144 18.89 -8.85 10.76
CA ALA A 144 18.27 -10.16 10.80
C ALA A 144 19.19 -11.25 11.39
N GLU A 145 20.50 -11.20 11.13
CA GLU A 145 21.48 -12.14 11.70
C GLU A 145 21.61 -11.98 13.21
N GLN A 146 21.65 -10.74 13.69
CA GLN A 146 21.73 -10.43 15.12
C GLN A 146 20.46 -10.90 15.85
N VAL A 147 19.29 -10.74 15.22
CA VAL A 147 18.00 -11.16 15.78
C VAL A 147 17.89 -12.69 15.88
N GLN A 148 18.54 -13.45 14.99
CA GLN A 148 18.60 -14.90 15.11
C GLN A 148 19.29 -15.38 16.40
N SER A 149 20.31 -14.66 16.85
CA SER A 149 21.05 -14.98 18.07
C SER A 149 20.50 -14.29 19.32
N ASN A 150 19.87 -13.14 19.16
CA ASN A 150 19.24 -12.34 20.21
C ASN A 150 17.94 -11.74 19.72
N VAL A 151 16.81 -12.38 20.02
CA VAL A 151 15.48 -11.97 19.57
C VAL A 151 15.12 -10.53 19.94
N ASN A 152 15.73 -9.99 21.00
CA ASN A 152 15.54 -8.62 21.49
C ASN A 152 16.66 -7.66 21.05
N TYR A 153 17.35 -8.01 19.95
CA TYR A 153 18.38 -7.12 19.40
C TYR A 153 17.77 -5.84 18.85
N ALA A 154 18.34 -4.71 19.20
CA ALA A 154 17.95 -3.41 18.66
C ALA A 154 19.09 -2.83 17.82
N LEU A 155 18.75 -2.25 16.66
CA LEU A 155 19.70 -1.52 15.80
C LEU A 155 20.44 -0.47 16.62
N THR A 156 21.76 -0.52 16.59
CA THR A 156 22.62 0.44 17.30
C THR A 156 23.15 1.53 16.36
N ALA A 157 23.65 2.62 16.94
CA ALA A 157 24.36 3.65 16.18
C ALA A 157 25.61 3.11 15.48
N ASP A 158 26.26 2.10 16.05
CA ASP A 158 27.43 1.46 15.44
C ASP A 158 27.06 0.58 14.26
N ASP A 159 25.89 -0.08 14.28
CA ASP A 159 25.36 -0.79 13.11
C ASP A 159 25.09 0.17 11.96
N VAL A 160 24.50 1.33 12.22
CA VAL A 160 24.29 2.37 11.21
C VAL A 160 25.64 2.81 10.62
N ARG A 161 26.64 3.08 11.44
CA ARG A 161 28.00 3.43 10.97
C ARG A 161 28.67 2.28 10.21
N ALA A 162 28.45 1.04 10.64
CA ALA A 162 28.95 -0.14 9.92
C ALA A 162 28.33 -0.27 8.53
N TRP A 163 27.02 -0.07 8.45
CA TRP A 163 26.29 -0.03 7.18
C TRP A 163 26.85 1.07 6.25
N GLU A 164 27.06 2.29 6.80
CA GLU A 164 27.61 3.42 6.04
C GLU A 164 29.02 3.18 5.50
N ARG A 165 29.86 2.44 6.23
CA ARG A 165 31.20 2.07 5.74
C ARG A 165 31.16 1.21 4.47
N VAL A 166 30.11 0.44 4.29
CA VAL A 166 29.94 -0.46 3.14
C VAL A 166 29.19 0.23 1.98
N HIS A 167 28.15 1.00 2.32
CA HIS A 167 27.17 1.50 1.36
C HIS A 167 27.23 3.01 1.11
N GLY A 168 28.10 3.71 1.84
CA GLY A 168 28.18 5.17 1.81
C GLY A 168 27.27 5.86 2.84
N MET A 169 27.47 7.15 2.99
CA MET A 169 26.74 7.98 3.95
C MET A 169 25.23 7.96 3.68
N MET A 170 24.44 7.82 4.73
CA MET A 170 22.98 7.86 4.66
C MET A 170 22.48 9.17 4.04
N PRO A 171 21.71 9.16 2.95
CA PRO A 171 21.25 10.39 2.30
C PRO A 171 20.23 11.13 3.16
N ALA A 172 20.39 12.44 3.34
CA ALA A 172 19.40 13.26 4.01
C ALA A 172 18.04 13.21 3.28
N GLY A 173 16.94 13.23 4.03
CA GLY A 173 15.58 13.15 3.53
C GLY A 173 15.18 11.76 3.00
N SER A 174 16.01 10.73 3.23
CA SER A 174 15.66 9.34 2.90
C SER A 174 14.73 8.72 3.95
N VAL A 175 14.11 7.61 3.56
CA VAL A 175 13.45 6.66 4.44
C VAL A 175 14.45 5.56 4.76
N VAL A 176 14.58 5.21 6.04
CA VAL A 176 15.42 4.11 6.50
C VAL A 176 14.52 3.03 7.06
N MET A 177 14.57 1.82 6.49
CA MET A 177 13.82 0.69 7.01
C MET A 177 14.76 -0.35 7.62
N VAL A 178 14.38 -0.87 8.79
CA VAL A 178 15.15 -1.84 9.56
C VAL A 178 14.59 -3.23 9.35
N ARG A 179 15.36 -4.06 8.64
CA ARG A 179 15.04 -5.47 8.40
C ARG A 179 15.47 -6.30 9.59
N SER A 180 14.54 -7.03 10.18
CA SER A 180 14.75 -7.99 11.26
C SER A 180 14.25 -9.40 10.95
N ASP A 181 13.61 -9.59 9.79
CA ASP A 181 12.83 -10.77 9.39
C ASP A 181 11.65 -11.07 10.35
N TRP A 182 11.24 -10.08 11.14
CA TRP A 182 10.11 -10.20 12.06
C TRP A 182 8.78 -10.31 11.33
N SER A 183 8.65 -9.64 10.19
CA SER A 183 7.48 -9.69 9.33
C SER A 183 7.11 -11.10 8.84
N LYS A 184 8.07 -12.03 8.83
CA LYS A 184 7.83 -13.46 8.48
C LYS A 184 6.99 -14.21 9.53
N ARG A 185 6.69 -13.58 10.66
CA ARG A 185 5.81 -14.11 11.71
C ARG A 185 4.33 -13.84 11.46
N TRP A 186 4.05 -12.90 10.53
CA TRP A 186 2.70 -12.53 10.13
C TRP A 186 1.96 -13.73 9.48
N PRO A 187 0.65 -13.96 9.73
CA PRO A 187 -0.27 -13.17 10.58
C PRO A 187 -0.44 -13.69 12.01
N ASP A 188 0.49 -14.45 12.54
CA ASP A 188 0.40 -15.05 13.88
C ASP A 188 0.62 -13.98 14.97
N SER A 189 -0.48 -13.49 15.57
CA SER A 189 -0.45 -12.44 16.59
C SER A 189 0.44 -12.78 17.79
N ALA A 190 0.46 -14.04 18.25
CA ALA A 190 1.29 -14.46 19.38
C ALA A 190 2.79 -14.46 19.05
N ARG A 191 3.13 -14.67 17.79
CA ARG A 191 4.52 -14.59 17.31
C ARG A 191 4.95 -13.19 16.98
N VAL A 192 4.04 -12.34 16.49
CA VAL A 192 4.30 -10.93 16.21
C VAL A 192 4.45 -10.12 17.49
N GLN A 193 3.60 -10.41 18.49
CA GLN A 193 3.66 -9.79 19.82
C GLN A 193 3.76 -10.89 20.91
N PRO A 194 4.96 -11.41 21.17
CA PRO A 194 5.16 -12.46 22.15
C PRO A 194 4.86 -11.95 23.56
N ALA A 195 4.34 -12.87 24.41
CA ALA A 195 3.90 -12.53 25.77
C ALA A 195 5.03 -12.01 26.68
N ASP A 196 6.29 -12.40 26.40
CA ASP A 196 7.47 -11.91 27.12
C ASP A 196 7.91 -10.49 26.69
N GLY A 197 7.24 -9.90 25.70
CA GLY A 197 7.49 -8.54 25.19
C GLY A 197 8.82 -8.38 24.47
N LYS A 198 9.46 -9.48 24.04
CA LYS A 198 10.75 -9.43 23.36
C LYS A 198 10.59 -9.43 21.86
N PHE A 199 11.05 -8.36 21.22
CA PHE A 199 11.08 -8.20 19.77
C PHE A 199 12.24 -7.27 19.37
N PRO A 200 12.71 -7.34 18.11
CA PRO A 200 13.78 -6.47 17.66
C PRO A 200 13.33 -5.01 17.59
N GLY A 201 14.24 -4.08 17.81
CA GLY A 201 13.90 -2.67 17.82
C GLY A 201 15.00 -1.78 17.26
N VAL A 202 14.91 -0.49 17.61
CA VAL A 202 15.89 0.54 17.27
C VAL A 202 16.27 1.30 18.56
N THR A 203 17.55 1.41 18.85
CA THR A 203 18.00 2.12 20.05
C THR A 203 17.81 3.62 19.91
N LEU A 204 17.61 4.31 21.02
CA LEU A 204 17.49 5.77 21.06
C LEU A 204 18.71 6.47 20.41
N ASP A 205 19.91 5.95 20.60
CA ASP A 205 21.13 6.52 20.01
C ASP A 205 21.17 6.34 18.49
N ALA A 206 20.67 5.20 17.98
CA ALA A 206 20.52 5.00 16.54
C ALA A 206 19.48 5.97 15.96
N LEU A 207 18.34 6.16 16.63
CA LEU A 207 17.32 7.13 16.21
C LEU A 207 17.89 8.55 16.18
N LYS A 208 18.62 8.97 17.21
CA LYS A 208 19.27 10.28 17.25
C LYS A 208 20.31 10.45 16.13
N LEU A 209 21.14 9.45 15.88
CA LEU A 209 22.08 9.47 14.77
C LEU A 209 21.37 9.62 13.43
N LEU A 210 20.33 8.83 13.18
CA LEU A 210 19.57 8.85 11.93
C LEU A 210 18.84 10.18 11.73
N HIS A 211 18.10 10.66 12.73
CA HIS A 211 17.25 11.83 12.58
C HIS A 211 18.00 13.16 12.77
N LEU A 212 18.89 13.27 13.76
CA LEU A 212 19.57 14.53 14.04
C LEU A 212 20.81 14.75 13.17
N GLU A 213 21.62 13.71 12.99
CA GLU A 213 22.88 13.85 12.26
C GLU A 213 22.72 13.53 10.76
N ARG A 214 22.00 12.45 10.40
CA ARG A 214 21.77 12.04 9.00
C ARG A 214 20.56 12.73 8.39
N LYS A 215 19.71 13.32 9.21
CA LYS A 215 18.51 14.08 8.79
C LYS A 215 17.60 13.26 7.87
N ILE A 216 17.40 11.99 8.21
CA ILE A 216 16.44 11.15 7.52
C ILE A 216 15.03 11.70 7.70
N LEU A 217 14.11 11.35 6.79
CA LEU A 217 12.72 11.78 6.86
C LEU A 217 11.93 10.98 7.88
N LEU A 218 12.01 9.66 7.78
CA LEU A 218 11.40 8.73 8.72
C LEU A 218 12.19 7.42 8.75
N HIS A 219 12.05 6.68 9.84
CA HIS A 219 12.45 5.28 9.88
C HIS A 219 11.22 4.36 9.87
N GLY A 220 11.43 3.10 9.50
CA GLY A 220 10.40 2.06 9.57
C GLY A 220 11.01 0.75 10.03
N HIS A 221 10.17 -0.12 10.57
CA HIS A 221 10.56 -1.42 11.10
C HIS A 221 9.44 -2.46 10.93
N GLU A 222 9.77 -3.74 11.12
CA GLU A 222 8.83 -4.84 10.92
C GLU A 222 7.96 -5.14 12.16
N PRO A 223 8.39 -4.93 13.41
CA PRO A 223 7.53 -4.99 14.60
C PRO A 223 6.44 -3.89 14.62
N LEU A 224 5.55 -3.98 15.63
CA LEU A 224 4.46 -3.02 15.86
C LEU A 224 4.79 -2.00 16.97
N ASP A 225 6.05 -1.86 17.33
CA ASP A 225 6.63 -0.84 18.21
C ASP A 225 8.09 -0.61 17.82
N THR A 226 8.60 0.60 18.00
CA THR A 226 9.99 0.97 17.66
C THR A 226 11.01 0.28 18.54
N ASP A 227 10.71 0.09 19.83
CA ASP A 227 11.60 -0.53 20.79
C ASP A 227 10.83 -1.31 21.86
N SER A 228 11.53 -2.25 22.51
CA SER A 228 10.96 -3.13 23.53
C SER A 228 11.21 -2.63 24.95
N THR A 229 11.58 -1.38 25.15
CA THR A 229 11.72 -0.82 26.50
C THR A 229 10.36 -0.63 27.17
N PRO A 230 10.26 -0.70 28.50
CA PRO A 230 8.99 -0.58 29.19
C PRO A 230 8.20 0.69 28.93
N THR A 231 8.88 1.77 28.52
CA THR A 231 8.29 3.09 28.27
C THR A 231 8.36 3.50 26.81
N LEU A 232 8.78 2.60 25.90
CA LEU A 232 8.97 2.89 24.48
C LEU A 232 9.81 4.16 24.27
N ILE A 233 10.98 4.21 24.92
CA ILE A 233 11.81 5.42 25.01
C ILE A 233 12.24 5.98 23.65
N GLY A 234 12.44 5.11 22.66
CA GLY A 234 12.77 5.49 21.29
C GLY A 234 11.59 6.15 20.60
N GLU A 235 10.44 5.55 20.70
CA GLU A 235 9.20 6.06 20.12
C GLU A 235 8.74 7.35 20.78
N ASP A 236 8.76 7.40 22.13
CA ASP A 236 8.47 8.61 22.90
C ASP A 236 9.34 9.78 22.44
N TRP A 237 10.67 9.56 22.37
CA TRP A 237 11.59 10.60 21.90
C TRP A 237 11.28 11.03 20.47
N LEU A 238 11.05 10.07 19.57
CA LEU A 238 10.81 10.32 18.16
C LEU A 238 9.61 11.24 17.94
N MET A 239 8.44 10.82 18.44
CA MET A 239 7.17 11.51 18.23
C MET A 239 7.10 12.86 18.94
N ASN A 240 7.66 12.95 20.18
CA ASN A 240 7.73 14.21 20.93
C ASN A 240 8.75 15.21 20.36
N ASN A 241 9.57 14.80 19.38
CA ASN A 241 10.45 15.69 18.61
C ASN A 241 9.97 15.95 17.19
N GLY A 242 8.72 15.58 16.85
CA GLY A 242 8.10 15.89 15.57
C GLY A 242 8.54 15.00 14.43
N TYR A 243 9.09 13.82 14.71
CA TYR A 243 9.41 12.81 13.73
C TYR A 243 8.26 11.80 13.60
N MET A 244 8.28 11.03 12.52
CA MET A 244 7.29 10.00 12.20
C MET A 244 7.96 8.65 11.98
N GLN A 245 7.19 7.58 12.04
CA GLN A 245 7.67 6.21 11.80
C GLN A 245 6.72 5.41 10.93
N ALA A 246 7.21 4.28 10.42
CA ALA A 246 6.42 3.24 9.76
C ALA A 246 6.60 1.93 10.53
N GLU A 247 5.50 1.26 10.81
CA GLU A 247 5.45 0.02 11.58
C GLU A 247 4.84 -1.12 10.79
N GLY A 248 5.11 -2.36 11.22
CA GLY A 248 4.58 -3.53 10.55
C GLY A 248 4.98 -3.62 9.08
N VAL A 249 6.19 -3.16 8.74
CA VAL A 249 6.69 -3.23 7.36
C VAL A 249 7.01 -4.67 6.99
N ALA A 250 6.74 -5.04 5.74
CA ALA A 250 6.92 -6.41 5.23
C ALA A 250 8.00 -6.49 4.14
N ASN A 251 8.47 -7.72 3.86
CA ASN A 251 9.29 -8.06 2.69
C ASN A 251 10.59 -7.26 2.53
N LEU A 252 11.18 -6.75 3.61
CA LEU A 252 12.44 -6.02 3.54
C LEU A 252 13.61 -6.89 3.09
N ASP A 253 13.50 -8.22 3.19
CA ASP A 253 14.45 -9.19 2.65
C ASP A 253 14.49 -9.22 1.12
N GLN A 254 13.49 -8.63 0.46
CA GLN A 254 13.39 -8.54 -1.00
C GLN A 254 13.89 -7.19 -1.56
N VAL A 255 14.44 -6.32 -0.73
CA VAL A 255 14.86 -4.96 -1.11
C VAL A 255 16.38 -4.82 -0.96
N PRO A 256 17.06 -4.17 -1.93
CA PRO A 256 18.50 -3.92 -1.81
C PRO A 256 18.78 -2.92 -0.66
N PRO A 257 19.97 -2.99 -0.04
CA PRO A 257 20.34 -2.06 1.03
C PRO A 257 20.37 -0.60 0.58
N VAL A 258 20.66 -0.35 -0.70
CA VAL A 258 20.74 1.00 -1.33
C VAL A 258 20.21 0.99 -2.75
N GLY A 259 19.91 2.17 -3.29
CA GLY A 259 19.55 2.34 -4.71
C GLY A 259 18.06 2.28 -4.98
N ALA A 260 17.24 1.85 -4.02
CA ALA A 260 15.78 1.83 -4.15
C ALA A 260 15.14 3.19 -3.82
N LEU A 261 13.92 3.37 -4.33
CA LEU A 261 12.97 4.38 -3.85
C LEU A 261 11.85 3.67 -3.10
N VAL A 262 11.10 4.41 -2.30
CA VAL A 262 9.84 3.96 -1.70
C VAL A 262 8.72 4.91 -2.06
N ALA A 263 7.64 4.35 -2.62
CA ALA A 263 6.36 5.01 -2.75
C ALA A 263 5.56 4.79 -1.45
N ILE A 264 4.97 5.87 -0.93
CA ILE A 264 4.26 5.92 0.35
C ILE A 264 2.84 6.38 0.10
N GLY A 265 1.86 5.52 0.39
CA GLY A 265 0.44 5.83 0.33
C GLY A 265 -0.24 5.60 1.67
N PHE A 266 -1.16 6.48 2.06
CA PHE A 266 -1.97 6.36 3.26
C PHE A 266 -3.29 7.12 3.09
N PRO A 267 -4.39 6.69 3.75
CA PRO A 267 -5.63 7.44 3.78
C PRO A 267 -5.48 8.71 4.64
N ARG A 268 -6.09 9.79 4.20
CA ARG A 268 -6.03 11.08 4.91
C ARG A 268 -7.25 11.21 5.84
N PHE A 269 -7.28 10.45 6.90
CA PHE A 269 -8.30 10.59 7.94
C PHE A 269 -8.10 11.92 8.66
N LYS A 270 -9.14 12.77 8.69
CA LYS A 270 -9.05 14.08 9.32
C LYS A 270 -8.72 13.96 10.81
N GLY A 271 -7.59 14.55 11.21
CA GLY A 271 -7.10 14.51 12.58
C GLY A 271 -6.69 13.11 13.06
N GLY A 272 -6.47 12.15 12.14
CA GLY A 272 -6.04 10.81 12.49
C GLY A 272 -4.62 10.82 13.07
N THR A 273 -4.41 9.98 14.07
CA THR A 273 -3.12 9.84 14.78
C THR A 273 -2.28 8.67 14.25
N GLY A 274 -2.79 7.95 13.26
CA GLY A 274 -2.14 6.90 12.49
C GLY A 274 -2.83 6.71 11.16
N GLY A 275 -2.33 5.83 10.34
CA GLY A 275 -2.98 5.46 9.08
C GLY A 275 -2.43 4.17 8.49
N TYR A 276 -3.33 3.33 8.00
CA TYR A 276 -2.95 2.18 7.19
C TYR A 276 -2.05 2.65 6.06
N ALA A 277 -0.90 2.02 5.88
CA ALA A 277 0.04 2.47 4.88
C ALA A 277 0.27 1.41 3.81
N SER A 278 0.42 1.88 2.60
CA SER A 278 0.87 1.09 1.46
C SER A 278 2.25 1.59 1.06
N PHE A 279 3.26 0.82 1.43
CA PHE A 279 4.63 1.06 1.00
C PHE A 279 4.97 0.14 -0.17
N THR A 280 5.60 0.70 -1.20
CA THR A 280 6.11 -0.06 -2.33
C THR A 280 7.56 0.34 -2.60
N ALA A 281 8.48 -0.59 -2.46
CA ALA A 281 9.84 -0.36 -2.90
C ALA A 281 9.93 -0.42 -4.43
N ILE A 282 10.65 0.52 -5.01
CA ILE A 282 10.98 0.59 -6.42
C ILE A 282 12.48 0.39 -6.51
N CYS A 283 12.88 -0.84 -6.87
CA CYS A 283 14.26 -1.28 -6.89
C CYS A 283 14.87 -1.12 -8.29
N PRO A 284 16.20 -0.99 -8.40
CA PRO A 284 16.88 -0.91 -9.70
C PRO A 284 16.57 -2.09 -10.63
N GLU A 285 16.73 -1.88 -11.95
CA GLU A 285 16.47 -2.89 -13.00
C GLU A 285 17.23 -4.20 -12.78
N GLU A 286 18.48 -4.12 -12.32
CA GLU A 286 19.37 -5.24 -12.05
C GLU A 286 19.00 -6.05 -10.81
N TRP A 287 18.10 -5.56 -9.98
CA TRP A 287 17.65 -6.28 -8.79
C TRP A 287 16.82 -7.51 -9.18
N THR A 288 16.98 -8.61 -8.44
CA THR A 288 16.40 -9.90 -8.84
C THR A 288 15.01 -10.17 -8.24
N GLN A 289 14.64 -9.48 -7.15
CA GLN A 289 13.36 -9.65 -6.47
C GLN A 289 12.33 -8.61 -6.96
N GLY A 290 11.05 -8.93 -6.79
CA GLY A 290 9.94 -8.05 -7.16
C GLY A 290 9.46 -8.24 -8.60
N MET A 291 8.38 -7.54 -8.94
CA MET A 291 7.69 -7.59 -10.24
C MET A 291 8.11 -6.40 -11.11
N ARG A 292 8.30 -6.61 -12.39
CA ARG A 292 8.44 -5.52 -13.37
C ARG A 292 7.07 -5.14 -13.93
N PRO A 293 6.86 -3.91 -14.38
CA PRO A 293 5.65 -3.55 -15.14
C PRO A 293 5.39 -4.48 -16.32
N ALA A 294 6.43 -4.91 -17.02
CA ALA A 294 6.31 -5.83 -18.15
C ALA A 294 5.89 -7.27 -17.77
N ASP A 295 6.05 -7.66 -16.51
CA ASP A 295 5.63 -9.00 -16.03
C ASP A 295 4.11 -9.06 -15.74
N VAL A 296 3.44 -7.91 -15.74
CA VAL A 296 2.02 -7.76 -15.46
C VAL A 296 1.31 -7.26 -16.70
N ALA A 297 0.23 -7.95 -17.11
CA ALA A 297 -0.58 -7.46 -18.21
C ALA A 297 -1.19 -6.09 -17.84
N ASP A 298 -1.07 -5.14 -18.76
CA ASP A 298 -1.85 -3.90 -18.73
C ASP A 298 -3.34 -4.19 -18.81
N ALA A 299 -4.17 -3.18 -18.62
CA ALA A 299 -5.61 -3.34 -18.76
C ALA A 299 -6.00 -3.76 -20.22
N PRO A 300 -6.98 -4.65 -20.40
CA PRO A 300 -7.76 -5.30 -19.35
C PRO A 300 -7.00 -6.43 -18.66
N PHE A 301 -7.12 -6.52 -17.32
CA PHE A 301 -6.54 -7.61 -16.56
C PHE A 301 -7.10 -8.96 -17.02
N ALA A 302 -6.23 -9.98 -17.00
CA ALA A 302 -6.66 -11.35 -17.30
C ALA A 302 -7.67 -11.83 -16.26
N ILE A 303 -8.67 -12.57 -16.75
CA ILE A 303 -9.67 -13.19 -15.87
C ILE A 303 -8.99 -14.26 -15.01
N ASN A 304 -9.30 -14.28 -13.72
CA ASN A 304 -8.80 -15.33 -12.83
C ASN A 304 -9.62 -16.62 -13.04
N ALA A 305 -8.97 -17.77 -13.04
CA ALA A 305 -9.65 -19.06 -13.15
C ALA A 305 -10.61 -19.34 -11.97
N LYS A 306 -10.36 -18.73 -10.83
CA LYS A 306 -11.18 -18.88 -9.63
C LYS A 306 -11.89 -17.59 -9.28
N ARG A 307 -13.19 -17.68 -8.97
CA ARG A 307 -14.00 -16.55 -8.51
C ARG A 307 -13.78 -16.27 -7.02
N LEU A 308 -13.97 -15.01 -6.64
CA LEU A 308 -14.03 -14.60 -5.25
C LEU A 308 -15.34 -15.07 -4.61
N VAL A 309 -15.24 -15.80 -3.51
CA VAL A 309 -16.38 -16.27 -2.72
C VAL A 309 -16.21 -15.77 -1.29
N TRP A 310 -17.27 -15.23 -0.71
CA TRP A 310 -17.27 -14.82 0.67
C TRP A 310 -17.14 -16.03 1.60
N ASN A 311 -16.20 -15.99 2.52
CA ASN A 311 -16.01 -16.98 3.57
C ASN A 311 -16.44 -16.38 4.91
N GLU A 312 -17.52 -16.89 5.48
CA GLU A 312 -18.07 -16.40 6.75
C GLU A 312 -17.12 -16.66 7.94
N ALA A 313 -16.30 -17.70 7.87
CA ALA A 313 -15.40 -18.05 8.95
C ALA A 313 -14.19 -17.11 9.03
N SER A 314 -13.64 -16.70 7.89
CA SER A 314 -12.53 -15.74 7.83
C SER A 314 -12.99 -14.30 7.76
N GLY A 315 -14.26 -14.03 7.43
CA GLY A 315 -14.76 -12.70 7.17
C GLY A 315 -14.13 -12.02 5.95
N THR A 316 -13.64 -12.81 4.99
CA THR A 316 -12.98 -12.30 3.78
C THR A 316 -13.52 -13.00 2.53
N ARG A 317 -13.11 -12.52 1.35
CA ARG A 317 -13.35 -13.23 0.09
C ARG A 317 -12.11 -14.02 -0.30
N GLU A 318 -12.34 -15.27 -0.68
CA GLU A 318 -11.30 -16.20 -1.09
C GLU A 318 -11.53 -16.71 -2.51
N ARG A 319 -10.46 -17.07 -3.19
CA ARG A 319 -10.48 -17.65 -4.54
C ARG A 319 -10.63 -19.17 -4.44
N THR A 320 -11.88 -19.66 -4.40
CA THR A 320 -12.15 -21.09 -4.10
C THR A 320 -12.94 -21.82 -5.16
N ALA A 321 -13.80 -21.16 -5.93
CA ALA A 321 -14.65 -21.80 -6.92
C ALA A 321 -14.22 -21.43 -8.34
N GLU A 322 -14.48 -22.32 -9.31
CA GLU A 322 -14.24 -22.03 -10.73
C GLU A 322 -15.02 -20.79 -11.16
N CYS A 323 -14.41 -20.02 -12.05
CA CYS A 323 -15.01 -18.82 -12.59
C CYS A 323 -15.95 -19.22 -13.74
N ASP A 324 -17.24 -19.23 -13.49
CA ASP A 324 -18.22 -19.35 -14.56
C ASP A 324 -18.11 -18.15 -15.50
N LYS A 325 -18.51 -18.31 -16.76
CA LYS A 325 -18.56 -17.19 -17.70
C LYS A 325 -19.35 -16.04 -17.09
N PRO A 326 -18.93 -14.77 -17.30
CA PRO A 326 -19.55 -13.64 -16.65
C PRO A 326 -21.06 -13.64 -16.83
N ALA A 327 -21.79 -13.62 -15.73
CA ALA A 327 -23.23 -13.42 -15.73
C ALA A 327 -23.56 -12.08 -16.41
N GLY A 328 -24.67 -12.05 -17.13
CA GLY A 328 -25.03 -10.99 -18.04
C GLY A 328 -25.02 -9.58 -17.42
N LYS A 329 -25.08 -8.61 -18.29
CA LYS A 329 -25.02 -7.17 -18.04
C LYS A 329 -26.03 -6.74 -16.98
N MET A 330 -25.54 -5.90 -16.04
CA MET A 330 -26.43 -5.12 -15.18
C MET A 330 -27.42 -4.27 -16.00
N SER A 331 -28.66 -4.22 -15.56
CA SER A 331 -29.58 -3.14 -15.92
C SER A 331 -29.76 -2.25 -14.68
N PHE A 332 -29.30 -1.02 -14.76
CA PHE A 332 -29.77 0.03 -13.85
C PHE A 332 -31.10 0.53 -14.42
N ASN A 333 -32.20 0.13 -13.84
CA ASN A 333 -33.52 0.73 -14.12
C ASN A 333 -33.80 1.87 -13.15
#